data_ce7728ff7ca3f65969a9f95945c31ba8
#
_entry.id   ce7728ff7ca3f65969a9f95945c31ba8
#
_cell.length_a   1.000
_cell.length_b   1.000
_cell.length_c   1.000
_cell.angle_alpha   90.00
_cell.angle_beta   90.00
_cell.angle_gamma   90.00
#
_symmetry.space_group_name_H-M   'P 1'
#
loop_
_entity.id
_entity.type
_entity.pdbx_description
1 polymer ?
#
loop_
_entity_poly.entity_id
_entity_poly.type
_entity_poly.pdbx_seq_one_letter_code
_entity_poly.pdbx_strand_id
1 'polypeptide(L)'
;MRYKYLTIALIFSALNAQGEISLENVLDRTFRTESIGRYDWKNSSDAYYFTERSDEGLDFYEYNLASNDTLKAFSVQKSVISDFSYSFSPDQTKLLLKKNSKKLWRHSSYGSYYVYDIASESVTPVTSDPDSLRNVKFSPDSNKLAFVRNDNNLYLFDLIDSREEQLTFDGSEDILNGHFGWVYEEEFGTYDSYKWSPNSQYIAFIREDQTYVKEYALVDYEAQYPVVKYIRYPKTGEDNPIVSISILDLENKEYRSVHLPETAYYIPDIIWQVNSSNLYFATLNRKQNDWNLYKYDFDTNRGDLILNDSNDSWIDRDPFTVPGEIGTWTTKGGFSSAILENGEILWISEKDGFSHIYRNRPDGRPINQVTRGNWEVNNISAIDTKNEIIYFSGKKETETENHIYSIKFNGSRLKRLTKEKGSHSSSFSPTLNYFINSYSSFTVPPKTFLRQDSGKIVRVLAETDRSQFDAYGLTYPQLINIFTDDGT
;
A
#
# COMPACT_ATOMS: atom_id res chain seq x y z
N MET A 1 -83.03 27.56 -22.73
CA MET A 1 -82.06 26.43 -22.66
C MET A 1 -80.63 26.98 -22.53
N ARG A 2 -80.04 26.86 -21.37
CA ARG A 2 -78.65 27.29 -21.12
C ARG A 2 -77.79 26.02 -21.05
N TYR A 3 -76.88 25.85 -22.01
CA TYR A 3 -75.86 24.80 -21.98
C TYR A 3 -74.75 25.23 -21.08
N LYS A 4 -74.44 24.44 -20.00
CA LYS A 4 -73.27 24.56 -19.18
C LYS A 4 -72.20 23.71 -19.84
N TYR A 5 -71.08 24.32 -20.23
CA TYR A 5 -69.90 23.63 -20.67
C TYR A 5 -69.15 23.21 -19.43
N LEU A 6 -68.90 21.89 -19.25
CA LEU A 6 -68.05 21.30 -18.22
C LEU A 6 -66.61 21.22 -18.80
N THR A 7 -65.78 22.08 -18.34
CA THR A 7 -64.34 22.01 -18.68
C THR A 7 -63.66 20.99 -17.79
N ILE A 8 -63.34 19.84 -18.37
CA ILE A 8 -62.49 18.83 -17.66
C ILE A 8 -61.04 19.26 -17.83
N ALA A 9 -60.41 19.74 -16.75
CA ALA A 9 -58.97 19.97 -16.70
C ALA A 9 -58.32 18.60 -16.47
N LEU A 10 -57.67 18.07 -17.48
CA LEU A 10 -56.76 16.95 -17.38
C LEU A 10 -55.46 17.46 -16.71
N ILE A 11 -55.29 17.14 -15.42
CA ILE A 11 -54.01 17.30 -14.73
C ILE A 11 -53.12 16.13 -15.19
N PHE A 12 -52.26 16.39 -16.17
CA PHE A 12 -51.12 15.52 -16.42
C PHE A 12 -50.15 15.65 -15.22
N SER A 13 -50.25 14.72 -14.28
CA SER A 13 -49.13 14.47 -13.42
C SER A 13 -48.00 13.90 -14.29
N ALA A 14 -46.99 14.70 -14.53
CA ALA A 14 -45.72 14.18 -15.06
C ALA A 14 -45.21 13.17 -14.05
N LEU A 15 -45.50 11.90 -14.26
CA LEU A 15 -44.73 10.81 -13.69
C LEU A 15 -43.29 11.04 -14.22
N ASN A 16 -42.39 11.52 -13.37
CA ASN A 16 -41.00 11.42 -13.66
C ASN A 16 -40.71 9.93 -13.90
N ALA A 17 -40.53 9.55 -15.14
CA ALA A 17 -40.05 8.20 -15.45
C ALA A 17 -38.69 8.04 -14.79
N GLN A 18 -38.68 7.30 -13.70
CA GLN A 18 -37.41 6.87 -13.07
C GLN A 18 -36.66 6.03 -14.11
N GLY A 19 -35.40 6.38 -14.37
CA GLY A 19 -34.54 5.58 -15.22
C GLY A 19 -34.39 4.17 -14.64
N GLU A 20 -34.60 3.16 -15.47
CA GLU A 20 -34.29 1.78 -15.08
C GLU A 20 -32.79 1.58 -15.17
N ILE A 21 -32.19 0.94 -14.13
CA ILE A 21 -30.76 0.59 -14.15
C ILE A 21 -30.58 -0.57 -15.10
N SER A 22 -29.89 -0.34 -16.21
CA SER A 22 -29.52 -1.38 -17.16
C SER A 22 -28.08 -1.88 -16.90
N LEU A 23 -27.75 -3.04 -17.48
CA LEU A 23 -26.38 -3.54 -17.45
C LEU A 23 -25.42 -2.56 -18.15
N GLU A 24 -25.87 -1.91 -19.22
CA GLU A 24 -25.12 -0.89 -19.95
C GLU A 24 -24.73 0.27 -19.02
N ASN A 25 -25.67 0.77 -18.20
CA ASN A 25 -25.37 1.87 -17.25
C ASN A 25 -24.27 1.50 -16.23
N VAL A 26 -24.18 0.23 -15.86
CA VAL A 26 -23.10 -0.26 -14.97
C VAL A 26 -21.77 -0.36 -15.72
N LEU A 27 -21.79 -0.85 -16.97
CA LEU A 27 -20.59 -1.10 -17.77
C LEU A 27 -20.00 0.19 -18.37
N ASP A 28 -20.84 1.15 -18.80
CA ASP A 28 -20.42 2.43 -19.37
C ASP A 28 -20.00 3.47 -18.33
N ARG A 29 -20.03 3.09 -17.06
CA ARG A 29 -19.66 3.95 -15.92
C ARG A 29 -20.58 5.16 -15.72
N THR A 30 -21.86 5.07 -16.08
CA THR A 30 -22.87 6.09 -15.80
C THR A 30 -22.86 6.54 -14.33
N PHE A 31 -22.58 5.61 -13.40
CA PHE A 31 -22.50 5.87 -11.95
C PHE A 31 -21.08 6.16 -11.47
N ARG A 32 -20.21 6.68 -12.32
CA ARG A 32 -18.84 7.03 -11.91
C ARG A 32 -18.86 8.18 -10.89
N THR A 33 -18.11 7.99 -9.82
CA THR A 33 -17.92 9.01 -8.80
C THR A 33 -16.74 9.93 -9.14
N GLU A 34 -16.81 11.19 -8.72
CA GLU A 34 -15.75 12.15 -8.86
C GLU A 34 -14.61 11.88 -7.87
N SER A 35 -13.38 12.02 -8.34
CA SER A 35 -12.17 11.88 -7.53
C SER A 35 -11.05 12.77 -8.07
N ILE A 36 -10.06 13.06 -7.24
CA ILE A 36 -8.85 13.77 -7.68
C ILE A 36 -7.90 12.89 -8.51
N GLY A 37 -8.26 11.61 -8.74
CA GLY A 37 -7.43 10.66 -9.45
C GLY A 37 -6.17 10.26 -8.69
N ARG A 38 -5.17 9.79 -9.45
CA ARG A 38 -3.85 9.49 -8.90
C ARG A 38 -3.08 10.79 -8.64
N TYR A 39 -2.43 10.85 -7.50
CA TYR A 39 -1.48 11.91 -7.14
C TYR A 39 -0.29 11.30 -6.39
N ASP A 40 0.85 11.97 -6.46
CA ASP A 40 2.08 11.59 -5.78
C ASP A 40 2.57 12.82 -4.98
N TRP A 41 2.79 12.66 -3.67
CA TRP A 41 3.28 13.74 -2.83
C TRP A 41 4.64 14.24 -3.31
N LYS A 42 4.82 15.56 -3.32
CA LYS A 42 6.14 16.15 -3.55
C LYS A 42 6.92 16.18 -2.24
N ASN A 43 8.16 15.69 -2.31
CA ASN A 43 9.04 15.57 -1.14
C ASN A 43 9.14 16.89 -0.35
N SER A 44 9.10 16.76 0.99
CA SER A 44 9.33 17.87 1.93
C SER A 44 8.49 19.12 1.69
N SER A 45 7.31 18.98 1.06
CA SER A 45 6.45 20.11 0.72
C SER A 45 4.96 19.84 0.95
N ASP A 46 4.16 20.91 0.96
CA ASP A 46 2.70 20.86 0.94
C ASP A 46 2.18 20.93 -0.51
N ALA A 47 2.68 20.04 -1.36
CA ALA A 47 2.28 19.95 -2.75
C ALA A 47 2.24 18.49 -3.20
N TYR A 48 1.53 18.21 -4.28
CA TYR A 48 1.54 16.92 -4.94
C TYR A 48 1.61 17.06 -6.46
N TYR A 49 2.14 16.03 -7.11
CA TYR A 49 2.05 15.87 -8.55
C TYR A 49 0.77 15.12 -8.92
N PHE A 50 0.12 15.54 -9.98
CA PHE A 50 -0.93 14.80 -10.66
C PHE A 50 -0.70 14.85 -12.17
N THR A 51 -1.41 14.01 -12.93
CA THR A 51 -1.16 13.89 -14.37
C THR A 51 -2.42 14.10 -15.18
N GLU A 52 -2.24 14.70 -16.37
CA GLU A 52 -3.25 14.78 -17.40
C GLU A 52 -2.71 14.21 -18.71
N ARG A 53 -3.57 13.50 -19.44
CA ARG A 53 -3.21 13.01 -20.77
C ARG A 53 -3.53 14.07 -21.80
N SER A 54 -2.59 14.31 -22.71
CA SER A 54 -2.74 15.15 -23.90
C SER A 54 -2.46 14.34 -25.15
N ASP A 55 -2.69 14.91 -26.33
CA ASP A 55 -2.35 14.29 -27.60
C ASP A 55 -0.84 14.10 -27.75
N GLU A 56 -0.05 14.94 -27.10
CA GLU A 56 1.42 14.94 -27.13
C GLU A 56 2.06 13.99 -26.11
N GLY A 57 1.34 13.60 -25.03
CA GLY A 57 1.89 12.71 -24.02
C GLY A 57 1.19 12.75 -22.67
N LEU A 58 1.97 12.60 -21.61
CA LEU A 58 1.53 12.66 -20.22
C LEU A 58 2.13 13.89 -19.55
N ASP A 59 1.29 14.86 -19.22
CA ASP A 59 1.67 16.09 -18.57
C ASP A 59 1.60 15.94 -17.05
N PHE A 60 2.64 16.38 -16.36
CA PHE A 60 2.73 16.40 -14.90
C PHE A 60 2.53 17.82 -14.40
N TYR A 61 1.59 17.96 -13.49
CA TYR A 61 1.28 19.23 -12.83
C TYR A 61 1.60 19.13 -11.35
N GLU A 62 2.13 20.21 -10.80
CA GLU A 62 2.30 20.41 -9.37
C GLU A 62 1.13 21.26 -8.83
N TYR A 63 0.46 20.74 -7.81
CA TYR A 63 -0.59 21.45 -7.10
C TYR A 63 -0.13 21.80 -5.70
N ASN A 64 -0.08 23.12 -5.39
CA ASN A 64 0.29 23.62 -4.07
C ASN A 64 -0.95 23.75 -3.18
N LEU A 65 -0.93 23.09 -2.03
CA LEU A 65 -2.08 23.01 -1.10
C LEU A 65 -2.37 24.33 -0.41
N ALA A 66 -1.33 25.11 -0.11
CA ALA A 66 -1.48 26.38 0.62
C ALA A 66 -1.99 27.50 -0.29
N SER A 67 -1.36 27.72 -1.44
CA SER A 67 -1.70 28.79 -2.37
C SER A 67 -2.87 28.47 -3.30
N ASN A 68 -3.18 27.17 -3.51
CA ASN A 68 -4.15 26.67 -4.50
C ASN A 68 -3.72 26.86 -5.95
N ASP A 69 -2.42 27.03 -6.19
CA ASP A 69 -1.89 27.18 -7.53
C ASP A 69 -1.57 25.84 -8.16
N THR A 70 -1.78 25.75 -9.47
CA THR A 70 -1.39 24.63 -10.30
C THR A 70 -0.37 25.10 -11.32
N LEU A 71 0.76 24.42 -11.40
CA LEU A 71 1.81 24.72 -12.37
C LEU A 71 2.15 23.44 -13.15
N LYS A 72 2.33 23.57 -14.46
CA LYS A 72 2.87 22.45 -15.25
C LYS A 72 4.35 22.28 -14.88
N ALA A 73 4.68 21.09 -14.35
CA ALA A 73 6.03 20.78 -13.89
C ALA A 73 6.91 20.25 -15.03
N PHE A 74 6.45 19.25 -15.77
CA PHE A 74 7.14 18.65 -16.91
C PHE A 74 6.17 17.78 -17.71
N SER A 75 6.64 17.21 -18.83
CA SER A 75 5.86 16.30 -19.68
C SER A 75 6.71 15.11 -20.11
N VAL A 76 6.08 13.95 -20.22
CA VAL A 76 6.67 12.79 -20.89
C VAL A 76 6.04 12.68 -22.28
N GLN A 77 6.81 13.03 -23.30
CA GLN A 77 6.34 13.09 -24.67
C GLN A 77 6.04 11.69 -25.23
N LYS A 78 4.90 11.54 -25.93
CA LYS A 78 4.50 10.29 -26.58
C LYS A 78 5.51 9.83 -27.64
N SER A 79 6.20 10.76 -28.28
CA SER A 79 7.29 10.50 -29.24
C SER A 79 8.50 9.83 -28.59
N VAL A 80 8.72 10.03 -27.29
CA VAL A 80 9.81 9.44 -26.51
C VAL A 80 9.40 8.07 -25.97
N ILE A 81 8.24 7.99 -25.32
CA ILE A 81 7.68 6.74 -24.80
C ILE A 81 6.17 6.87 -24.58
N SER A 82 5.41 5.82 -24.86
CA SER A 82 3.95 5.79 -24.66
C SER A 82 3.50 4.55 -23.89
N ASP A 83 2.27 4.60 -23.38
CA ASP A 83 1.56 3.46 -22.78
C ASP A 83 2.32 2.82 -21.61
N PHE A 84 2.59 3.62 -20.58
CA PHE A 84 3.30 3.22 -19.39
C PHE A 84 2.53 3.56 -18.12
N SER A 85 2.84 2.83 -17.04
CA SER A 85 2.66 3.28 -15.67
C SER A 85 3.98 3.80 -15.11
N TYR A 86 3.94 4.63 -14.06
CA TYR A 86 5.16 5.25 -13.54
C TYR A 86 5.21 5.22 -12.01
N SER A 87 6.42 5.39 -11.47
CA SER A 87 6.70 5.79 -10.09
C SER A 87 7.90 6.74 -10.08
N PHE A 88 7.93 7.67 -9.13
CA PHE A 88 9.08 8.55 -8.95
C PHE A 88 10.27 7.82 -8.32
N SER A 89 11.50 8.27 -8.65
CA SER A 89 12.68 7.97 -7.85
C SER A 89 12.57 8.63 -6.47
N PRO A 90 13.28 8.15 -5.43
CA PRO A 90 13.25 8.77 -4.10
C PRO A 90 13.57 10.26 -4.08
N ASP A 91 14.48 10.74 -4.92
CA ASP A 91 14.83 12.17 -5.06
C ASP A 91 13.88 12.95 -6.00
N GLN A 92 12.92 12.25 -6.63
CA GLN A 92 11.96 12.79 -7.60
C GLN A 92 12.57 13.46 -8.83
N THR A 93 13.81 13.11 -9.17
CA THR A 93 14.47 13.59 -10.40
C THR A 93 14.22 12.68 -11.60
N LYS A 94 13.75 11.45 -11.35
CA LYS A 94 13.53 10.41 -12.38
C LYS A 94 12.18 9.75 -12.21
N LEU A 95 11.68 9.14 -13.29
CA LEU A 95 10.55 8.22 -13.24
C LEU A 95 11.02 6.81 -13.62
N LEU A 96 10.58 5.82 -12.86
CA LEU A 96 10.59 4.43 -13.30
C LEU A 96 9.32 4.17 -14.09
N LEU A 97 9.45 3.84 -15.36
CA LEU A 97 8.35 3.59 -16.27
C LEU A 97 8.21 2.09 -16.49
N LYS A 98 6.97 1.57 -16.41
CA LYS A 98 6.65 0.17 -16.68
C LYS A 98 5.69 0.07 -17.85
N LYS A 99 6.07 -0.73 -18.85
CA LYS A 99 5.28 -1.07 -20.05
C LYS A 99 5.00 -2.57 -20.11
N ASN A 100 4.13 -2.96 -21.04
CA ASN A 100 3.86 -4.37 -21.38
C ASN A 100 3.57 -5.22 -20.13
N SER A 101 2.84 -4.68 -19.16
CA SER A 101 2.56 -5.37 -17.91
C SER A 101 1.77 -6.65 -18.17
N LYS A 102 2.34 -7.78 -17.75
CA LYS A 102 1.70 -9.11 -17.78
C LYS A 102 1.48 -9.56 -16.35
N LYS A 103 0.23 -9.74 -15.97
CA LYS A 103 -0.16 -10.21 -14.64
C LYS A 103 0.35 -11.64 -14.40
N LEU A 104 0.93 -11.88 -13.22
CA LEU A 104 1.34 -13.22 -12.80
C LEU A 104 0.29 -13.80 -11.84
N TRP A 105 0.05 -13.11 -10.73
CA TRP A 105 -0.98 -13.45 -9.72
C TRP A 105 -1.83 -12.21 -9.41
N ARG A 106 -2.44 -12.15 -8.22
CA ARG A 106 -3.33 -11.06 -7.81
C ARG A 106 -2.65 -9.69 -7.85
N HIS A 107 -1.43 -9.57 -7.36
CA HIS A 107 -0.68 -8.32 -7.19
C HIS A 107 0.58 -8.25 -8.04
N SER A 108 1.26 -9.37 -8.25
CA SER A 108 2.51 -9.44 -9.00
C SER A 108 2.31 -9.40 -10.52
N SER A 109 3.28 -8.84 -11.21
CA SER A 109 3.29 -8.75 -12.67
C SER A 109 4.71 -8.53 -13.20
N TYR A 110 4.98 -9.07 -14.37
CA TYR A 110 6.16 -8.74 -15.17
C TYR A 110 5.92 -7.48 -15.99
N GLY A 111 6.99 -6.87 -16.50
CA GLY A 111 6.91 -5.76 -17.44
C GLY A 111 8.26 -5.40 -18.02
N SER A 112 8.23 -4.51 -19.01
CA SER A 112 9.41 -3.85 -19.56
C SER A 112 9.62 -2.55 -18.79
N TYR A 113 10.84 -2.31 -18.28
CA TYR A 113 11.11 -1.16 -17.43
C TYR A 113 12.14 -0.21 -18.02
N TYR A 114 11.90 1.08 -17.84
CA TYR A 114 12.72 2.18 -18.33
C TYR A 114 12.85 3.25 -17.24
N VAL A 115 13.95 3.99 -17.28
CA VAL A 115 14.15 5.20 -16.47
C VAL A 115 13.99 6.41 -17.38
N TYR A 116 13.11 7.33 -16.99
CA TYR A 116 12.99 8.65 -17.60
C TYR A 116 13.66 9.67 -16.68
N ASP A 117 14.67 10.36 -17.18
CA ASP A 117 15.32 11.48 -16.50
C ASP A 117 14.57 12.77 -16.82
N ILE A 118 14.06 13.45 -15.78
CA ILE A 118 13.16 14.61 -15.93
C ILE A 118 13.93 15.82 -16.51
N ALA A 119 15.19 16.01 -16.14
CA ALA A 119 15.95 17.16 -16.54
C ALA A 119 16.44 17.09 -18.00
N SER A 120 16.86 15.90 -18.43
CA SER A 120 17.34 15.68 -19.82
C SER A 120 16.26 15.20 -20.78
N GLU A 121 15.04 14.91 -20.28
CA GLU A 121 13.91 14.37 -21.04
C GLU A 121 14.25 13.06 -21.80
N SER A 122 15.22 12.30 -21.28
CA SER A 122 15.73 11.09 -21.92
C SER A 122 15.18 9.82 -21.28
N VAL A 123 15.01 8.76 -22.08
CA VAL A 123 14.59 7.43 -21.64
C VAL A 123 15.72 6.44 -21.82
N THR A 124 16.03 5.69 -20.77
CA THR A 124 17.01 4.62 -20.78
C THR A 124 16.35 3.31 -20.33
N PRO A 125 16.53 2.19 -21.03
CA PRO A 125 16.07 0.90 -20.55
C PRO A 125 16.85 0.51 -19.28
N VAL A 126 16.17 -0.14 -18.32
CA VAL A 126 16.80 -0.58 -17.05
C VAL A 126 17.92 -1.60 -17.30
N THR A 127 17.89 -2.27 -18.43
CA THR A 127 18.86 -3.30 -18.79
C THR A 127 18.85 -3.46 -20.32
N SER A 128 19.85 -4.13 -20.88
CA SER A 128 19.93 -4.45 -22.32
C SER A 128 18.74 -5.31 -22.80
N ASP A 129 18.13 -6.09 -21.91
CA ASP A 129 16.89 -6.83 -22.12
C ASP A 129 15.89 -6.42 -21.02
N PRO A 130 15.14 -5.32 -21.23
CA PRO A 130 14.25 -4.78 -20.21
C PRO A 130 12.96 -5.56 -20.03
N ASP A 131 12.68 -6.55 -20.86
CA ASP A 131 11.45 -7.30 -20.84
C ASP A 131 11.41 -8.34 -19.70
N SER A 132 10.22 -8.57 -19.19
CA SER A 132 9.95 -9.60 -18.18
C SER A 132 10.70 -9.40 -16.85
N LEU A 133 10.91 -8.15 -16.46
CA LEU A 133 11.40 -7.79 -15.13
C LEU A 133 10.25 -7.66 -14.13
N ARG A 134 10.54 -7.88 -12.85
CA ARG A 134 9.61 -7.65 -11.74
C ARG A 134 10.30 -7.06 -10.53
N ASN A 135 9.51 -6.46 -9.64
CA ASN A 135 9.95 -5.85 -8.38
C ASN A 135 11.09 -4.83 -8.58
N VAL A 136 11.06 -4.11 -9.71
CA VAL A 136 12.09 -3.10 -10.01
C VAL A 136 11.96 -1.93 -9.07
N LYS A 137 13.03 -1.58 -8.35
CA LYS A 137 13.05 -0.48 -7.37
C LYS A 137 14.36 0.29 -7.43
N PHE A 138 14.24 1.61 -7.33
CA PHE A 138 15.41 2.46 -7.08
C PHE A 138 16.03 2.17 -5.71
N SER A 139 17.34 2.35 -5.64
CA SER A 139 18.04 2.54 -4.36
C SER A 139 17.61 3.86 -3.72
N PRO A 140 17.69 4.01 -2.39
CA PRO A 140 17.35 5.26 -1.70
C PRO A 140 18.08 6.50 -2.21
N ASP A 141 19.32 6.35 -2.69
CA ASP A 141 20.12 7.43 -3.30
C ASP A 141 19.78 7.70 -4.78
N SER A 142 18.79 6.99 -5.36
CA SER A 142 18.34 7.13 -6.76
C SER A 142 19.40 6.86 -7.83
N ASN A 143 20.53 6.22 -7.49
CA ASN A 143 21.64 5.95 -8.40
C ASN A 143 21.65 4.51 -8.93
N LYS A 144 20.90 3.60 -8.33
CA LYS A 144 20.86 2.20 -8.73
C LYS A 144 19.41 1.70 -8.79
N LEU A 145 19.24 0.59 -9.50
CA LEU A 145 18.00 -0.19 -9.52
C LEU A 145 18.32 -1.64 -9.13
N ALA A 146 17.49 -2.23 -8.31
CA ALA A 146 17.47 -3.68 -8.14
C ALA A 146 16.19 -4.25 -8.75
N PHE A 147 16.24 -5.48 -9.24
CA PHE A 147 15.12 -6.15 -9.89
C PHE A 147 15.31 -7.65 -9.97
N VAL A 148 14.24 -8.36 -10.24
CA VAL A 148 14.26 -9.80 -10.46
C VAL A 148 13.97 -10.10 -11.94
N ARG A 149 14.74 -11.02 -12.55
CA ARG A 149 14.54 -11.54 -13.91
C ARG A 149 13.70 -12.82 -13.90
N ASN A 150 13.41 -13.32 -15.11
CA ASN A 150 12.64 -14.56 -15.30
C ASN A 150 13.35 -15.83 -14.78
N ASP A 151 14.66 -15.78 -14.59
CA ASP A 151 15.45 -16.85 -13.97
C ASP A 151 15.35 -16.88 -12.44
N ASN A 152 14.47 -16.05 -11.87
CA ASN A 152 14.24 -15.92 -10.44
C ASN A 152 15.49 -15.52 -9.63
N ASN A 153 16.42 -14.81 -10.28
CA ASN A 153 17.57 -14.20 -9.66
C ASN A 153 17.41 -12.69 -9.51
N LEU A 154 18.06 -12.17 -8.45
CA LEU A 154 18.14 -10.74 -8.15
C LEU A 154 19.32 -10.14 -8.92
N TYR A 155 19.10 -8.96 -9.48
CA TYR A 155 20.06 -8.18 -10.26
C TYR A 155 20.14 -6.74 -9.79
N LEU A 156 21.26 -6.09 -10.08
CA LEU A 156 21.53 -4.68 -9.84
C LEU A 156 21.85 -3.99 -11.18
N PHE A 157 21.34 -2.79 -11.37
CA PHE A 157 21.74 -1.90 -12.46
C PHE A 157 22.22 -0.56 -11.89
N ASP A 158 23.47 -0.21 -12.16
CA ASP A 158 24.06 1.08 -11.81
C ASP A 158 23.73 2.09 -12.91
N LEU A 159 23.03 3.17 -12.55
CA LEU A 159 22.60 4.20 -13.50
C LEU A 159 23.73 5.13 -13.93
N ILE A 160 24.79 5.27 -13.11
CA ILE A 160 25.94 6.13 -13.38
C ILE A 160 26.84 5.45 -14.41
N ASP A 161 27.22 4.20 -14.12
CA ASP A 161 28.14 3.43 -14.95
C ASP A 161 27.44 2.66 -16.08
N SER A 162 26.09 2.65 -16.10
CA SER A 162 25.27 1.85 -17.03
C SER A 162 25.66 0.38 -17.03
N ARG A 163 25.94 -0.17 -15.84
CA ARG A 163 26.42 -1.54 -15.64
C ARG A 163 25.41 -2.38 -14.91
N GLU A 164 25.13 -3.56 -15.49
CA GLU A 164 24.33 -4.60 -14.83
C GLU A 164 25.21 -5.61 -14.11
N GLU A 165 24.74 -6.11 -12.99
CA GLU A 165 25.39 -7.14 -12.18
C GLU A 165 24.35 -8.14 -11.66
N GLN A 166 24.62 -9.43 -11.80
CA GLN A 166 23.82 -10.47 -11.18
C GLN A 166 24.21 -10.62 -9.72
N LEU A 167 23.21 -10.63 -8.83
CA LEU A 167 23.42 -10.71 -7.38
C LEU A 167 23.22 -12.12 -6.80
N THR A 168 22.29 -12.91 -7.35
CA THR A 168 22.06 -14.30 -6.92
C THR A 168 22.20 -15.25 -8.11
N PHE A 169 22.52 -16.53 -7.86
CA PHE A 169 22.93 -17.45 -8.92
C PHE A 169 22.23 -18.83 -8.86
N ASP A 170 21.36 -19.04 -7.89
CA ASP A 170 20.68 -20.32 -7.67
C ASP A 170 19.19 -20.26 -8.01
N GLY A 171 18.73 -19.15 -8.60
CA GLY A 171 17.36 -18.98 -9.06
C GLY A 171 16.97 -20.07 -10.07
N SER A 172 15.76 -20.61 -9.91
CA SER A 172 15.19 -21.66 -10.77
C SER A 172 13.67 -21.58 -10.72
N GLU A 173 12.99 -22.51 -11.36
CA GLU A 173 11.52 -22.62 -11.24
C GLU A 173 11.06 -22.76 -9.78
N ASP A 174 11.85 -23.44 -8.94
CA ASP A 174 11.51 -23.73 -7.55
C ASP A 174 12.27 -22.86 -6.52
N ILE A 175 13.28 -22.10 -6.93
CA ILE A 175 14.09 -21.25 -6.06
C ILE A 175 13.88 -19.80 -6.47
N LEU A 176 13.28 -19.03 -5.56
CA LEU A 176 12.89 -17.65 -5.81
C LEU A 176 13.74 -16.70 -4.94
N ASN A 177 14.46 -15.77 -5.60
CA ASN A 177 15.27 -14.76 -4.92
C ASN A 177 14.67 -13.36 -5.13
N GLY A 178 14.38 -12.62 -4.04
CA GLY A 178 13.90 -11.23 -4.12
C GLY A 178 12.44 -11.08 -4.53
N HIS A 179 11.71 -12.16 -4.63
CA HIS A 179 10.26 -12.18 -4.82
C HIS A 179 9.66 -13.42 -4.17
N PHE A 180 8.37 -13.37 -3.90
CA PHE A 180 7.63 -14.48 -3.33
C PHE A 180 6.84 -15.28 -4.38
N GLY A 181 6.52 -16.52 -4.02
CA GLY A 181 5.57 -17.36 -4.70
C GLY A 181 4.12 -17.08 -4.30
N TRP A 182 3.21 -17.95 -4.75
CA TRP A 182 1.77 -17.77 -4.58
C TRP A 182 1.34 -17.68 -3.10
N VAL A 183 1.93 -18.49 -2.21
CA VAL A 183 1.54 -18.55 -0.78
C VAL A 183 1.65 -17.20 -0.10
N TYR A 184 2.79 -16.53 -0.24
CA TYR A 184 3.02 -15.24 0.38
C TYR A 184 2.17 -14.12 -0.22
N GLU A 185 1.93 -14.18 -1.52
CA GLU A 185 1.10 -13.19 -2.19
C GLU A 185 -0.36 -13.27 -1.76
N GLU A 186 -0.92 -14.47 -1.61
CA GLU A 186 -2.32 -14.66 -1.20
C GLU A 186 -2.52 -14.53 0.31
N GLU A 187 -1.60 -15.07 1.14
CA GLU A 187 -1.79 -15.12 2.60
C GLU A 187 -1.29 -13.87 3.31
N PHE A 188 -0.22 -13.25 2.82
CA PHE A 188 0.37 -12.06 3.44
C PHE A 188 0.25 -10.79 2.58
N GLY A 189 -0.39 -10.86 1.40
CA GLY A 189 -0.54 -9.72 0.50
C GLY A 189 0.79 -9.17 -0.04
N THR A 190 1.90 -9.94 0.07
CA THR A 190 3.23 -9.49 -0.34
C THR A 190 3.82 -10.37 -1.44
N TYR A 191 4.36 -9.74 -2.47
CA TYR A 191 5.05 -10.38 -3.60
C TYR A 191 6.51 -9.95 -3.73
N ASP A 192 6.92 -8.99 -2.93
CA ASP A 192 8.22 -8.33 -2.96
C ASP A 192 9.02 -8.72 -1.72
N SER A 193 10.09 -9.49 -1.93
CA SER A 193 10.85 -10.08 -0.84
C SER A 193 12.27 -9.54 -0.70
N TYR A 194 12.58 -8.36 -1.25
CA TYR A 194 13.85 -7.70 -0.98
C TYR A 194 13.69 -6.23 -0.59
N LYS A 195 14.59 -5.73 0.22
CA LYS A 195 14.58 -4.34 0.72
C LYS A 195 15.97 -3.74 0.67
N TRP A 196 16.07 -2.52 0.14
CA TRP A 196 17.27 -1.70 0.22
C TRP A 196 17.49 -1.18 1.64
N SER A 197 18.75 -1.15 2.10
CA SER A 197 19.09 -0.37 3.29
C SER A 197 19.01 1.13 3.01
N PRO A 198 18.69 1.98 4.00
CA PRO A 198 18.53 3.43 3.80
C PRO A 198 19.77 4.13 3.21
N ASN A 199 20.97 3.59 3.49
CA ASN A 199 22.23 4.11 2.94
C ASN A 199 22.60 3.55 1.56
N SER A 200 21.72 2.77 0.92
CA SER A 200 21.93 2.13 -0.40
C SER A 200 23.13 1.15 -0.46
N GLN A 201 23.68 0.75 0.69
CA GLN A 201 24.85 -0.13 0.77
C GLN A 201 24.49 -1.61 0.79
N TYR A 202 23.33 -1.95 1.38
CA TYR A 202 22.91 -3.33 1.55
C TYR A 202 21.58 -3.61 0.85
N ILE A 203 21.42 -4.88 0.43
CA ILE A 203 20.11 -5.45 0.07
C ILE A 203 19.89 -6.65 1.00
N ALA A 204 18.81 -6.60 1.79
CA ALA A 204 18.30 -7.78 2.46
C ALA A 204 17.20 -8.40 1.60
N PHE A 205 17.23 -9.73 1.42
CA PHE A 205 16.25 -10.43 0.62
C PHE A 205 15.89 -11.78 1.22
N ILE A 206 14.68 -12.22 0.91
CA ILE A 206 14.20 -13.56 1.25
C ILE A 206 14.40 -14.45 0.01
N ARG A 207 14.98 -15.61 0.25
CA ARG A 207 15.04 -16.73 -0.67
C ARG A 207 13.95 -17.72 -0.29
N GLU A 208 13.09 -18.05 -1.22
CA GLU A 208 12.01 -19.01 -1.05
C GLU A 208 12.34 -20.29 -1.83
N ASP A 209 12.33 -21.43 -1.16
CA ASP A 209 12.56 -22.76 -1.73
C ASP A 209 11.25 -23.54 -1.76
N GLN A 210 10.71 -23.74 -2.97
CA GLN A 210 9.45 -24.43 -3.22
C GLN A 210 9.65 -25.90 -3.66
N THR A 211 10.88 -26.41 -3.67
CA THR A 211 11.23 -27.76 -4.17
C THR A 211 10.35 -28.84 -3.55
N TYR A 212 10.00 -28.70 -2.27
CA TYR A 212 9.20 -29.67 -1.53
C TYR A 212 7.69 -29.44 -1.62
N VAL A 213 7.27 -28.32 -2.21
CA VAL A 213 5.85 -28.00 -2.37
C VAL A 213 5.28 -28.78 -3.53
N LYS A 214 4.15 -29.44 -3.31
CA LYS A 214 3.47 -30.22 -4.33
C LYS A 214 2.90 -29.35 -5.43
N GLU A 215 2.89 -29.87 -6.65
CA GLU A 215 2.29 -29.23 -7.79
C GLU A 215 0.78 -29.35 -7.80
N TYR A 216 0.12 -28.30 -8.25
CA TYR A 216 -1.31 -28.27 -8.54
C TYR A 216 -1.55 -27.88 -9.99
N ALA A 217 -2.42 -28.63 -10.67
CA ALA A 217 -2.77 -28.38 -12.07
C ALA A 217 -3.86 -27.31 -12.17
N LEU A 218 -3.55 -26.19 -12.80
CA LEU A 218 -4.52 -25.18 -13.25
C LEU A 218 -4.87 -25.47 -14.71
N VAL A 219 -6.15 -25.68 -15.00
CA VAL A 219 -6.63 -26.01 -16.35
C VAL A 219 -7.30 -24.78 -16.93
N ASP A 220 -6.75 -24.27 -18.02
CA ASP A 220 -7.33 -23.20 -18.81
C ASP A 220 -8.17 -23.82 -19.94
N TYR A 221 -9.46 -23.52 -19.95
CA TYR A 221 -10.44 -24.03 -20.93
C TYR A 221 -10.80 -23.01 -22.01
N GLU A 222 -10.18 -21.82 -22.04
CA GLU A 222 -10.50 -20.78 -23.03
C GLU A 222 -10.00 -21.14 -24.44
N ALA A 223 -8.93 -21.93 -24.53
CA ALA A 223 -8.42 -22.43 -25.80
C ALA A 223 -9.25 -23.61 -26.33
N GLN A 224 -9.15 -23.90 -27.65
CA GLN A 224 -9.85 -25.04 -28.29
C GLN A 224 -9.51 -26.36 -27.61
N TYR A 225 -8.29 -26.54 -27.15
CA TYR A 225 -7.84 -27.65 -26.32
C TYR A 225 -7.36 -27.10 -24.98
N PRO A 226 -7.76 -27.73 -23.85
CA PRO A 226 -7.34 -27.26 -22.53
C PRO A 226 -5.81 -27.16 -22.41
N VAL A 227 -5.33 -26.05 -21.83
CA VAL A 227 -3.92 -25.87 -21.49
C VAL A 227 -3.76 -26.09 -20.00
N VAL A 228 -2.84 -26.97 -19.59
CA VAL A 228 -2.57 -27.25 -18.19
C VAL A 228 -1.28 -26.52 -17.79
N LYS A 229 -1.38 -25.69 -16.74
CA LYS A 229 -0.25 -25.05 -16.08
C LYS A 229 -0.11 -25.64 -14.69
N TYR A 230 1.10 -26.06 -14.32
CA TYR A 230 1.40 -26.51 -12.97
C TYR A 230 1.94 -25.34 -12.14
N ILE A 231 1.54 -25.28 -10.88
CA ILE A 231 2.03 -24.31 -9.90
C ILE A 231 2.36 -25.01 -8.60
N ARG A 232 3.30 -24.48 -7.84
CA ARG A 232 3.58 -24.92 -6.47
C ARG A 232 2.47 -24.39 -5.56
N TYR A 233 1.66 -25.31 -5.03
CA TYR A 233 0.46 -24.97 -4.25
C TYR A 233 0.29 -25.94 -3.08
N PRO A 234 0.61 -25.50 -1.85
CA PRO A 234 0.44 -26.33 -0.67
C PRO A 234 -1.05 -26.40 -0.29
N LYS A 235 -1.65 -27.57 -0.37
CA LYS A 235 -2.99 -27.80 0.19
C LYS A 235 -2.91 -27.87 1.72
N THR A 236 -4.07 -27.72 2.38
CA THR A 236 -4.18 -27.84 3.84
C THR A 236 -3.51 -29.12 4.35
N GLY A 237 -2.59 -28.97 5.30
CA GLY A 237 -1.82 -30.07 5.89
C GLY A 237 -0.52 -30.43 5.16
N GLU A 238 -0.28 -29.88 3.97
CA GLU A 238 0.95 -30.09 3.20
C GLU A 238 2.05 -29.09 3.59
N ASP A 239 3.27 -29.35 3.14
CA ASP A 239 4.43 -28.49 3.43
C ASP A 239 4.38 -27.20 2.63
N ASN A 240 4.71 -26.08 3.28
CA ASN A 240 4.90 -24.78 2.65
C ASN A 240 6.34 -24.61 2.17
N PRO A 241 6.61 -23.58 1.33
CA PRO A 241 7.98 -23.21 0.98
C PRO A 241 8.87 -22.98 2.18
N ILE A 242 10.14 -23.32 2.05
CA ILE A 242 11.16 -23.02 3.05
C ILE A 242 11.74 -21.64 2.73
N VAL A 243 11.78 -20.76 3.71
CA VAL A 243 12.27 -19.38 3.55
C VAL A 243 13.53 -19.13 4.37
N SER A 244 14.41 -18.33 3.82
CA SER A 244 15.64 -17.88 4.48
C SER A 244 15.92 -16.41 4.16
N ILE A 245 16.64 -15.70 5.05
CA ILE A 245 17.05 -14.32 4.86
C ILE A 245 18.52 -14.27 4.52
N SER A 246 18.86 -13.52 3.49
CA SER A 246 20.25 -13.17 3.16
C SER A 246 20.41 -11.66 3.08
N ILE A 247 21.59 -11.18 3.49
CA ILE A 247 21.99 -9.78 3.39
C ILE A 247 23.21 -9.72 2.48
N LEU A 248 23.11 -8.91 1.45
CA LEU A 248 24.21 -8.64 0.52
C LEU A 248 24.81 -7.28 0.80
N ASP A 249 26.10 -7.22 1.06
CA ASP A 249 26.92 -6.01 1.05
C ASP A 249 27.33 -5.72 -0.41
N LEU A 250 26.84 -4.62 -0.97
CA LEU A 250 27.08 -4.27 -2.38
C LEU A 250 28.49 -3.75 -2.65
N GLU A 251 29.18 -3.23 -1.64
CA GLU A 251 30.56 -2.74 -1.77
C GLU A 251 31.56 -3.91 -1.69
N ASN A 252 31.45 -4.75 -0.67
CA ASN A 252 32.38 -5.84 -0.44
C ASN A 252 32.00 -7.14 -1.18
N LYS A 253 30.80 -7.21 -1.76
CA LYS A 253 30.23 -8.40 -2.43
C LYS A 253 30.13 -9.62 -1.48
N GLU A 254 29.90 -9.36 -0.22
CA GLU A 254 29.75 -10.39 0.80
C GLU A 254 28.28 -10.73 1.05
N TYR A 255 28.01 -12.03 1.16
CA TYR A 255 26.70 -12.57 1.55
C TYR A 255 26.73 -13.00 3.01
N ARG A 256 25.68 -12.64 3.75
CA ARG A 256 25.45 -13.10 5.11
C ARG A 256 24.08 -13.76 5.18
N SER A 257 24.05 -15.04 5.55
CA SER A 257 22.81 -15.75 5.82
C SER A 257 22.40 -15.53 7.28
N VAL A 258 21.20 -15.11 7.53
CA VAL A 258 20.67 -14.86 8.89
C VAL A 258 20.31 -16.20 9.54
N HIS A 259 20.82 -16.45 10.76
CA HIS A 259 20.41 -17.60 11.55
C HIS A 259 19.03 -17.34 12.13
N LEU A 260 18.03 -18.02 11.56
CA LEU A 260 16.64 -17.94 12.00
C LEU A 260 16.39 -18.85 13.22
N PRO A 261 15.46 -18.49 14.12
CA PRO A 261 15.01 -19.38 15.18
C PRO A 261 14.27 -20.59 14.60
N GLU A 262 14.36 -21.75 15.25
CA GLU A 262 13.70 -23.00 14.81
C GLU A 262 12.17 -22.88 14.71
N THR A 263 11.57 -21.94 15.43
CA THR A 263 10.13 -21.65 15.40
C THR A 263 9.69 -20.79 14.23
N ALA A 264 10.62 -20.21 13.47
CA ALA A 264 10.33 -19.41 12.30
C ALA A 264 9.84 -20.31 11.16
N TYR A 265 8.52 -20.25 10.87
CA TYR A 265 7.93 -21.00 9.77
C TYR A 265 7.64 -20.07 8.58
N TYR A 266 7.14 -18.86 8.84
CA TYR A 266 6.99 -17.79 7.87
C TYR A 266 7.85 -16.60 8.25
N ILE A 267 8.28 -15.85 7.23
CA ILE A 267 8.96 -14.56 7.36
C ILE A 267 8.14 -13.54 6.57
N PRO A 268 7.10 -12.97 7.19
CA PRO A 268 6.21 -12.05 6.48
C PRO A 268 6.88 -10.74 6.08
N ASP A 269 7.96 -10.33 6.78
CA ASP A 269 8.62 -9.06 6.49
C ASP A 269 10.07 -8.98 6.96
N ILE A 270 10.85 -8.14 6.25
CA ILE A 270 12.17 -7.63 6.61
C ILE A 270 12.13 -6.10 6.55
N ILE A 271 12.72 -5.44 7.57
CA ILE A 271 12.56 -4.00 7.77
C ILE A 271 13.91 -3.37 8.09
N TRP A 272 14.31 -2.36 7.34
CA TRP A 272 15.41 -1.50 7.71
C TRP A 272 14.89 -0.33 8.55
N GLN A 273 15.56 -0.06 9.68
CA GLN A 273 15.28 1.14 10.45
C GLN A 273 15.71 2.37 9.67
N VAL A 274 14.84 3.37 9.60
CA VAL A 274 15.12 4.65 8.92
C VAL A 274 16.38 5.30 9.51
N ASN A 275 17.22 5.88 8.65
CA ASN A 275 18.48 6.54 8.99
C ASN A 275 19.50 5.66 9.74
N SER A 276 19.41 4.34 9.57
CA SER A 276 20.26 3.38 10.28
C SER A 276 20.53 2.17 9.40
N SER A 277 21.59 1.43 9.68
CA SER A 277 21.85 0.08 9.13
C SER A 277 21.26 -1.04 9.98
N ASN A 278 20.42 -0.75 10.97
CA ASN A 278 19.74 -1.79 11.73
C ASN A 278 18.67 -2.49 10.88
N LEU A 279 18.77 -3.81 10.80
CA LEU A 279 17.78 -4.66 10.14
C LEU A 279 16.92 -5.35 11.20
N TYR A 280 15.63 -5.44 10.92
CA TYR A 280 14.67 -6.24 11.69
C TYR A 280 13.99 -7.22 10.75
N PHE A 281 13.53 -8.34 11.30
CA PHE A 281 12.70 -9.29 10.57
C PHE A 281 11.61 -9.85 11.47
N ALA A 282 10.45 -10.10 10.87
CA ALA A 282 9.34 -10.72 11.57
C ALA A 282 9.24 -12.21 11.22
N THR A 283 8.80 -13.01 12.18
CA THR A 283 8.50 -14.44 11.98
C THR A 283 7.13 -14.78 12.49
N LEU A 284 6.52 -15.79 11.89
CA LEU A 284 5.30 -16.44 12.37
C LEU A 284 5.52 -17.95 12.43
N ASN A 285 4.88 -18.59 13.42
CA ASN A 285 4.75 -20.03 13.43
C ASN A 285 3.71 -20.52 12.40
N ARG A 286 3.64 -21.83 12.13
CA ARG A 286 2.70 -22.40 11.15
C ARG A 286 1.22 -22.13 11.46
N LYS A 287 0.85 -22.05 12.74
CA LYS A 287 -0.53 -21.74 13.16
C LYS A 287 -0.89 -20.26 13.06
N GLN A 288 0.09 -19.41 12.75
CA GLN A 288 -0.05 -17.95 12.70
C GLN A 288 -0.66 -17.35 13.98
N ASN A 289 -0.28 -17.90 15.11
CA ASN A 289 -0.71 -17.46 16.44
C ASN A 289 0.43 -17.10 17.39
N ASP A 290 1.67 -17.06 16.87
CA ASP A 290 2.89 -16.66 17.58
C ASP A 290 3.76 -15.84 16.61
N TRP A 291 3.64 -14.52 16.72
CA TRP A 291 4.38 -13.55 15.92
C TRP A 291 5.53 -12.97 16.71
N ASN A 292 6.70 -12.88 16.08
CA ASN A 292 7.93 -12.42 16.73
C ASN A 292 8.64 -11.41 15.84
N LEU A 293 9.14 -10.31 16.44
CA LEU A 293 10.03 -9.34 15.81
C LEU A 293 11.43 -9.49 16.39
N TYR A 294 12.40 -9.67 15.49
CA TYR A 294 13.82 -9.76 15.84
C TYR A 294 14.58 -8.55 15.30
N LYS A 295 15.56 -8.08 16.05
CA LYS A 295 16.60 -7.17 15.56
C LYS A 295 17.82 -8.01 15.18
N TYR A 296 18.31 -7.84 13.95
CA TYR A 296 19.49 -8.54 13.47
C TYR A 296 20.77 -7.92 14.04
N ASP A 297 21.64 -8.76 14.55
CA ASP A 297 22.99 -8.42 15.02
C ASP A 297 24.02 -8.88 13.98
N PHE A 298 24.74 -7.92 13.40
CA PHE A 298 25.75 -8.15 12.38
C PHE A 298 26.99 -8.86 12.88
N ASP A 299 27.30 -8.78 14.18
CA ASP A 299 28.50 -9.42 14.79
C ASP A 299 28.26 -10.91 15.05
N THR A 300 27.07 -11.25 15.54
CA THR A 300 26.70 -12.64 15.87
C THR A 300 25.99 -13.38 14.75
N ASN A 301 25.56 -12.64 13.72
CA ASN A 301 24.75 -13.14 12.61
C ASN A 301 23.40 -13.77 13.05
N ARG A 302 22.80 -13.25 14.11
CA ARG A 302 21.56 -13.73 14.72
C ARG A 302 20.56 -12.61 14.93
N GLY A 303 19.31 -12.99 15.16
CA GLY A 303 18.26 -12.08 15.58
C GLY A 303 18.06 -12.12 17.09
N ASP A 304 18.11 -10.96 17.74
CA ASP A 304 17.67 -10.79 19.12
C ASP A 304 16.16 -10.55 19.14
N LEU A 305 15.42 -11.35 19.91
CA LEU A 305 13.96 -11.20 20.06
C LEU A 305 13.65 -9.87 20.75
N ILE A 306 12.90 -9.01 20.05
CA ILE A 306 12.49 -7.68 20.53
C ILE A 306 11.04 -7.66 20.96
N LEU A 307 10.12 -8.19 20.15
CA LEU A 307 8.70 -8.26 20.47
C LEU A 307 8.16 -9.67 20.22
N ASN A 308 7.25 -10.07 21.08
CA ASN A 308 6.40 -11.22 20.86
C ASN A 308 4.94 -10.81 20.98
N ASP A 309 4.11 -11.30 20.07
CA ASP A 309 2.66 -11.26 20.14
C ASP A 309 2.13 -12.67 19.93
N SER A 310 1.45 -13.20 20.92
CA SER A 310 0.91 -14.56 20.89
C SER A 310 -0.53 -14.60 21.35
N ASN A 311 -1.33 -15.46 20.73
CA ASN A 311 -2.74 -15.64 21.02
C ASN A 311 -3.11 -17.12 20.91
N ASP A 312 -4.17 -17.55 21.58
CA ASP A 312 -4.76 -18.88 21.39
C ASP A 312 -5.46 -19.00 20.03
N SER A 313 -5.86 -17.87 19.46
CA SER A 313 -6.46 -17.73 18.14
C SER A 313 -5.44 -17.22 17.12
N TRP A 314 -5.86 -17.10 15.87
CA TRP A 314 -5.06 -16.55 14.77
C TRP A 314 -4.74 -15.06 15.00
N ILE A 315 -3.52 -14.63 14.63
CA ILE A 315 -3.08 -13.23 14.68
C ILE A 315 -3.18 -12.66 13.26
N ASP A 316 -4.08 -11.68 13.07
CA ASP A 316 -4.17 -10.90 11.85
C ASP A 316 -3.14 -9.78 11.90
N ARG A 317 -2.16 -9.86 11.03
CA ARG A 317 -1.10 -8.86 10.98
C ARG A 317 -0.62 -8.61 9.57
N ASP A 318 -0.87 -7.41 9.10
CA ASP A 318 -0.28 -6.94 7.86
C ASP A 318 1.25 -6.87 7.98
N PRO A 319 1.99 -7.07 6.87
CA PRO A 319 3.41 -6.81 6.80
C PRO A 319 3.74 -5.40 7.30
N PHE A 320 4.91 -5.21 7.88
CA PHE A 320 5.40 -3.88 8.23
C PHE A 320 5.51 -3.04 6.96
N THR A 321 4.74 -1.99 6.89
CA THR A 321 4.90 -1.01 5.82
C THR A 321 6.02 -0.08 6.22
N VAL A 322 7.13 -0.11 5.50
CA VAL A 322 8.17 0.90 5.64
C VAL A 322 7.58 2.20 5.10
N PRO A 323 7.46 3.25 5.91
CA PRO A 323 7.01 4.54 5.42
C PRO A 323 7.96 5.04 4.34
N GLY A 324 7.40 5.61 3.28
CA GLY A 324 8.18 6.31 2.27
C GLY A 324 8.86 7.52 2.90
N GLU A 325 10.07 7.79 2.48
CA GLU A 325 10.91 8.96 2.73
C GLU A 325 11.40 9.22 4.16
N ILE A 326 12.68 9.57 4.18
CA ILE A 326 13.44 10.06 5.33
C ILE A 326 12.69 11.22 6.00
N GLY A 327 12.25 11.00 7.23
CA GLY A 327 11.72 12.04 8.10
C GLY A 327 10.20 12.23 8.12
N THR A 328 9.43 11.59 7.23
CA THR A 328 7.97 11.66 7.26
C THR A 328 7.34 10.28 7.17
N TRP A 329 6.65 9.90 8.24
CA TRP A 329 5.95 8.63 8.37
C TRP A 329 4.54 8.77 7.79
N THR A 330 4.43 8.81 6.45
CA THR A 330 3.15 8.89 5.75
C THR A 330 3.08 7.87 4.63
N THR A 331 1.98 7.14 4.54
CA THR A 331 1.67 6.27 3.40
C THR A 331 0.24 6.50 2.94
N LYS A 332 -0.07 6.21 1.68
CA LYS A 332 -1.43 6.36 1.15
C LYS A 332 -2.45 5.39 1.74
N GLY A 333 -2.04 4.33 2.39
CA GLY A 333 -2.96 3.32 2.95
C GLY A 333 -2.90 3.24 4.48
N GLY A 334 -1.94 3.94 5.09
CA GLY A 334 -1.60 3.72 6.49
C GLY A 334 -0.69 2.50 6.68
N PHE A 335 -0.33 2.21 7.90
CA PHE A 335 0.55 1.10 8.29
C PHE A 335 0.20 0.61 9.70
N SER A 336 0.57 -0.64 10.00
CA SER A 336 0.30 -1.26 11.30
C SER A 336 1.45 -1.12 12.30
N SER A 337 2.68 -0.86 11.82
CA SER A 337 3.88 -0.83 12.67
C SER A 337 4.95 0.10 12.11
N ALA A 338 5.73 0.70 13.00
CA ALA A 338 6.86 1.57 12.64
C ALA A 338 8.00 1.41 13.65
N ILE A 339 9.25 1.38 13.15
CA ILE A 339 10.45 1.48 13.96
C ILE A 339 11.01 2.88 13.75
N LEU A 340 10.91 3.71 14.78
CA LEU A 340 11.27 5.12 14.73
C LEU A 340 12.79 5.31 14.62
N GLU A 341 13.25 6.53 14.29
CA GLU A 341 14.68 6.87 14.21
C GLU A 341 15.44 6.61 15.50
N ASN A 342 14.80 6.81 16.65
CA ASN A 342 15.38 6.53 17.97
C ASN A 342 15.31 5.04 18.36
N GLY A 343 14.80 4.18 17.47
CA GLY A 343 14.61 2.75 17.67
C GLY A 343 13.35 2.36 18.45
N GLU A 344 12.56 3.30 18.92
CA GLU A 344 11.26 2.98 19.53
C GLU A 344 10.32 2.35 18.51
N ILE A 345 9.46 1.46 18.98
CA ILE A 345 8.54 0.70 18.14
C ILE A 345 7.12 1.12 18.47
N LEU A 346 6.40 1.59 17.45
CA LEU A 346 4.95 1.77 17.47
C LEU A 346 4.32 0.63 16.67
N TRP A 347 3.36 -0.05 17.25
CA TRP A 347 2.74 -1.20 16.61
C TRP A 347 1.30 -1.41 17.07
N ILE A 348 0.49 -1.99 16.20
CA ILE A 348 -0.91 -2.33 16.48
C ILE A 348 -0.97 -3.79 16.93
N SER A 349 -1.72 -4.08 17.99
CA SER A 349 -1.96 -5.43 18.49
C SER A 349 -3.34 -5.54 19.13
N GLU A 350 -3.92 -6.74 19.06
CA GLU A 350 -5.21 -7.09 19.65
C GLU A 350 -5.09 -7.76 21.04
N LYS A 351 -3.91 -7.72 21.66
CA LYS A 351 -3.57 -8.45 22.89
C LYS A 351 -4.43 -8.10 24.11
N ASP A 352 -5.21 -7.02 24.07
CA ASP A 352 -6.18 -6.65 25.11
C ASP A 352 -7.65 -6.83 24.69
N GLY A 353 -7.90 -7.53 23.56
CA GLY A 353 -9.22 -7.84 23.03
C GLY A 353 -9.71 -6.90 21.92
N PHE A 354 -9.03 -5.78 21.70
CA PHE A 354 -9.28 -4.84 20.60
C PHE A 354 -7.98 -4.39 19.97
N SER A 355 -8.04 -4.02 18.69
CA SER A 355 -6.88 -3.50 17.94
C SER A 355 -6.47 -2.12 18.47
N HIS A 356 -5.28 -2.02 19.09
CA HIS A 356 -4.76 -0.80 19.70
C HIS A 356 -3.28 -0.56 19.39
N ILE A 357 -2.86 0.72 19.46
CA ILE A 357 -1.47 1.13 19.29
C ILE A 357 -0.71 0.99 20.60
N TYR A 358 0.44 0.34 20.54
CA TYR A 358 1.40 0.16 21.64
C TYR A 358 2.73 0.82 21.29
N ARG A 359 3.45 1.30 22.31
CA ARG A 359 4.77 1.90 22.20
C ARG A 359 5.76 1.11 23.04
N ASN A 360 6.87 0.68 22.42
CA ASN A 360 7.94 -0.08 23.07
C ASN A 360 9.29 0.60 22.88
N ARG A 361 10.23 0.32 23.79
CA ARG A 361 11.64 0.72 23.69
C ARG A 361 12.35 -0.06 22.57
N PRO A 362 13.56 0.38 22.15
CA PRO A 362 14.36 -0.35 21.16
C PRO A 362 14.70 -1.79 21.56
N ASP A 363 14.71 -2.10 22.85
CA ASP A 363 14.92 -3.43 23.43
C ASP A 363 13.63 -4.22 23.66
N GLY A 364 12.51 -3.73 23.13
CA GLY A 364 11.21 -4.37 23.21
C GLY A 364 10.44 -4.13 24.51
N ARG A 365 11.05 -3.58 25.57
CA ARG A 365 10.34 -3.29 26.81
C ARG A 365 9.20 -2.29 26.59
N PRO A 366 8.00 -2.54 27.15
CA PRO A 366 6.85 -1.65 26.95
C PRO A 366 7.10 -0.27 27.57
N ILE A 367 6.67 0.77 26.86
CA ILE A 367 6.59 2.13 27.39
C ILE A 367 5.15 2.38 27.86
N ASN A 368 4.18 2.27 26.92
CA ASN A 368 2.76 2.43 27.23
C ASN A 368 1.87 1.87 26.10
N GLN A 369 0.63 1.60 26.45
CA GLN A 369 -0.47 1.48 25.51
C GLN A 369 -0.95 2.89 25.13
N VAL A 370 -0.90 3.25 23.86
CA VAL A 370 -1.22 4.59 23.35
C VAL A 370 -2.72 4.79 23.23
N THR A 371 -3.42 3.85 22.59
CA THR A 371 -4.88 3.85 22.47
C THR A 371 -5.49 2.74 23.33
N ARG A 372 -6.72 2.93 23.81
CA ARG A 372 -7.41 1.96 24.66
C ARG A 372 -8.91 2.13 24.63
N GLY A 373 -9.65 1.08 24.96
CA GLY A 373 -11.11 1.07 25.07
C GLY A 373 -11.73 -0.04 24.21
N ASN A 374 -13.06 -0.13 24.23
CA ASN A 374 -13.81 -1.14 23.46
C ASN A 374 -14.07 -0.64 22.04
N TRP A 375 -13.04 -0.47 21.25
CA TRP A 375 -13.08 -0.02 19.86
C TRP A 375 -11.74 -0.32 19.18
N GLU A 376 -11.71 -0.27 17.85
CA GLU A 376 -10.57 -0.68 17.04
C GLU A 376 -9.84 0.48 16.38
N VAL A 377 -8.53 0.43 16.38
CA VAL A 377 -7.64 1.15 15.45
C VAL A 377 -7.50 0.33 14.18
N ASN A 378 -7.74 0.93 13.03
CA ASN A 378 -7.55 0.24 11.75
C ASN A 378 -6.10 0.33 11.26
N ASN A 379 -5.53 1.54 11.23
CA ASN A 379 -4.15 1.76 10.80
C ASN A 379 -3.59 3.07 11.37
N ILE A 380 -2.28 3.20 11.36
CA ILE A 380 -1.56 4.45 11.59
C ILE A 380 -1.46 5.16 10.23
N SER A 381 -1.92 6.40 10.15
CA SER A 381 -1.90 7.20 8.91
C SER A 381 -0.65 8.05 8.78
N ALA A 382 -0.13 8.56 9.90
CA ALA A 382 1.10 9.36 9.94
C ALA A 382 1.66 9.46 11.37
N ILE A 383 2.95 9.74 11.50
CA ILE A 383 3.63 9.97 12.77
C ILE A 383 4.43 11.27 12.71
N ASP A 384 4.16 12.18 13.64
CA ASP A 384 4.93 13.38 13.89
C ASP A 384 5.87 13.12 15.08
N THR A 385 7.10 12.71 14.78
CA THR A 385 8.10 12.40 15.82
C THR A 385 8.54 13.63 16.59
N LYS A 386 8.56 14.80 15.93
CA LYS A 386 8.96 16.08 16.55
C LYS A 386 7.97 16.52 17.63
N ASN A 387 6.68 16.39 17.36
CA ASN A 387 5.61 16.79 18.29
C ASN A 387 5.04 15.59 19.08
N GLU A 388 5.56 14.39 18.88
CA GLU A 388 5.08 13.13 19.47
C GLU A 388 3.57 12.93 19.26
N ILE A 389 3.10 13.02 18.02
CA ILE A 389 1.69 12.83 17.63
C ILE A 389 1.61 11.65 16.66
N ILE A 390 0.62 10.78 16.88
CA ILE A 390 0.19 9.76 15.94
C ILE A 390 -1.15 10.17 15.35
N TYR A 391 -1.23 10.14 14.03
CA TYR A 391 -2.48 10.23 13.28
C TYR A 391 -2.89 8.83 12.86
N PHE A 392 -4.13 8.47 13.09
CA PHE A 392 -4.60 7.11 12.84
C PHE A 392 -6.07 7.09 12.44
N SER A 393 -6.52 5.99 11.84
CA SER A 393 -7.92 5.73 11.57
C SER A 393 -8.46 4.68 12.55
N GLY A 394 -9.75 4.77 12.88
CA GLY A 394 -10.37 3.83 13.81
C GLY A 394 -11.87 4.01 13.93
N LYS A 395 -12.51 3.05 14.62
CA LYS A 395 -13.97 2.90 14.76
C LYS A 395 -14.48 3.23 16.17
N LYS A 396 -13.95 4.31 16.77
CA LYS A 396 -14.27 4.67 18.17
C LYS A 396 -15.73 5.12 18.39
N GLU A 397 -16.34 5.73 17.38
CA GLU A 397 -17.70 6.30 17.51
C GLU A 397 -18.78 5.22 17.33
N THR A 398 -18.56 4.32 16.38
CA THR A 398 -19.43 3.16 16.06
C THR A 398 -18.66 2.22 15.14
N GLU A 399 -19.01 0.95 15.12
CA GLU A 399 -18.39 -0.12 14.33
C GLU A 399 -18.56 0.09 12.82
N THR A 400 -19.56 0.87 12.40
CA THR A 400 -19.89 1.12 10.99
C THR A 400 -19.28 2.40 10.42
N GLU A 401 -18.59 3.20 11.23
CA GLU A 401 -17.95 4.44 10.81
C GLU A 401 -16.43 4.38 11.06
N ASN A 402 -15.66 4.85 10.11
CA ASN A 402 -14.21 4.98 10.25
C ASN A 402 -13.82 6.45 10.26
N HIS A 403 -13.16 6.90 11.33
CA HIS A 403 -12.75 8.30 11.50
C HIS A 403 -11.25 8.45 11.64
N ILE A 404 -10.75 9.66 11.32
CA ILE A 404 -9.35 10.03 11.51
C ILE A 404 -9.20 10.71 12.86
N TYR A 405 -8.19 10.29 13.61
CA TYR A 405 -7.85 10.76 14.95
C TYR A 405 -6.40 11.22 15.03
N SER A 406 -6.10 12.04 16.03
CA SER A 406 -4.74 12.29 16.50
C SER A 406 -4.63 12.02 17.99
N ILE A 407 -3.46 11.54 18.44
CA ILE A 407 -3.16 11.25 19.85
C ILE A 407 -1.67 11.49 20.11
N LYS A 408 -1.33 11.90 21.34
CA LYS A 408 0.08 11.97 21.76
C LYS A 408 0.66 10.58 21.99
N PHE A 409 1.97 10.40 21.83
CA PHE A 409 2.69 9.14 22.09
C PHE A 409 2.43 8.58 23.50
N ASN A 410 2.19 9.44 24.48
CA ASN A 410 1.86 9.03 25.85
C ASN A 410 0.38 8.67 26.06
N GLY A 411 -0.43 8.65 25.00
CA GLY A 411 -1.85 8.33 25.05
C GLY A 411 -2.78 9.48 25.45
N SER A 412 -2.24 10.68 25.68
CA SER A 412 -3.06 11.86 26.01
C SER A 412 -3.53 12.60 24.74
N ARG A 413 -4.50 13.50 24.93
CA ARG A 413 -5.01 14.40 23.89
C ARG A 413 -5.61 13.68 22.68
N LEU A 414 -6.28 12.56 22.87
CA LEU A 414 -7.06 11.92 21.82
C LEU A 414 -8.07 12.91 21.24
N LYS A 415 -8.04 13.13 19.91
CA LYS A 415 -8.92 14.07 19.21
C LYS A 415 -9.40 13.46 17.91
N ARG A 416 -10.72 13.48 17.65
CA ARG A 416 -11.30 13.16 16.35
C ARG A 416 -11.14 14.34 15.39
N LEU A 417 -10.58 14.12 14.21
CA LEU A 417 -10.31 15.13 13.19
C LEU A 417 -11.41 15.24 12.14
N THR A 418 -12.15 14.14 11.88
CA THR A 418 -13.27 14.08 10.94
C THR A 418 -14.59 14.05 11.69
N LYS A 419 -15.58 14.85 11.27
CA LYS A 419 -16.85 15.02 12.01
C LYS A 419 -18.06 14.42 11.28
N GLU A 420 -18.00 14.33 9.96
CA GLU A 420 -19.05 13.81 9.11
C GLU A 420 -19.26 12.32 9.40
N LYS A 421 -20.51 11.88 9.52
CA LYS A 421 -20.83 10.46 9.74
C LYS A 421 -20.55 9.63 8.52
N GLY A 422 -19.75 8.58 8.65
CA GLY A 422 -19.40 7.67 7.56
C GLY A 422 -17.95 7.19 7.62
N SER A 423 -17.43 6.75 6.48
CA SER A 423 -16.09 6.22 6.36
C SER A 423 -15.12 7.28 5.81
N HIS A 424 -14.03 7.47 6.51
CA HIS A 424 -12.94 8.38 6.15
C HIS A 424 -11.63 7.64 5.96
N SER A 425 -10.88 8.02 4.93
CA SER A 425 -9.46 7.68 4.78
C SER A 425 -8.63 8.96 4.67
N SER A 426 -7.35 8.89 4.96
CA SER A 426 -6.46 10.04 4.95
C SER A 426 -5.12 9.71 4.28
N SER A 427 -4.56 10.75 3.62
CA SER A 427 -3.19 10.74 3.12
C SER A 427 -2.57 12.09 3.50
N PHE A 428 -1.60 12.07 4.42
CA PHE A 428 -0.96 13.28 4.93
C PHE A 428 0.13 13.79 3.98
N SER A 429 0.26 15.13 3.90
CA SER A 429 1.39 15.75 3.22
C SER A 429 2.71 15.42 3.95
N PRO A 430 3.86 15.41 3.26
CA PRO A 430 5.15 15.14 3.89
C PRO A 430 5.49 16.09 5.06
N THR A 431 4.96 17.31 5.06
CA THR A 431 5.14 18.26 6.17
C THR A 431 4.17 18.07 7.32
N LEU A 432 3.16 17.22 7.17
CA LEU A 432 2.06 16.95 8.12
C LEU A 432 1.13 18.16 8.37
N ASN A 433 1.27 19.26 7.63
CA ASN A 433 0.40 20.43 7.78
C ASN A 433 -1.01 20.20 7.24
N TYR A 434 -1.13 19.31 6.24
CA TYR A 434 -2.37 19.00 5.55
C TYR A 434 -2.56 17.50 5.37
N PHE A 435 -3.81 17.12 5.15
CA PHE A 435 -4.13 15.79 4.63
C PHE A 435 -5.29 15.83 3.64
N ILE A 436 -5.21 14.97 2.65
CA ILE A 436 -6.31 14.67 1.73
C ILE A 436 -7.17 13.61 2.41
N ASN A 437 -8.45 13.94 2.58
CA ASN A 437 -9.43 13.07 3.21
C ASN A 437 -10.48 12.61 2.20
N SER A 438 -10.52 11.34 1.87
CA SER A 438 -11.63 10.75 1.13
C SER A 438 -12.74 10.34 2.11
N TYR A 439 -13.97 10.64 1.76
CA TYR A 439 -15.14 10.46 2.62
C TYR A 439 -16.32 9.93 1.82
N SER A 440 -17.07 9.01 2.39
CA SER A 440 -18.38 8.58 1.91
C SER A 440 -19.23 8.05 3.05
N SER A 441 -20.55 7.93 2.83
CA SER A 441 -21.47 7.26 3.75
C SER A 441 -22.54 6.51 2.98
N PHE A 442 -23.44 5.81 3.67
CA PHE A 442 -24.59 5.15 3.03
C PHE A 442 -25.51 6.11 2.28
N THR A 443 -25.48 7.40 2.62
CA THR A 443 -26.35 8.42 2.02
C THR A 443 -25.60 9.53 1.30
N VAL A 444 -24.27 9.53 1.34
CA VAL A 444 -23.43 10.55 0.73
C VAL A 444 -22.42 9.89 -0.21
N PRO A 445 -22.49 10.18 -1.52
CA PRO A 445 -21.49 9.72 -2.48
C PRO A 445 -20.08 10.21 -2.12
N PRO A 446 -19.03 9.60 -2.68
CA PRO A 446 -17.64 9.98 -2.40
C PRO A 446 -17.36 11.47 -2.59
N LYS A 447 -16.68 12.05 -1.59
CA LYS A 447 -16.13 13.41 -1.58
C LYS A 447 -14.68 13.39 -1.15
N THR A 448 -13.89 14.31 -1.67
CA THR A 448 -12.49 14.47 -1.26
C THR A 448 -12.29 15.88 -0.72
N PHE A 449 -11.79 15.96 0.51
CA PHE A 449 -11.49 17.21 1.20
C PHE A 449 -9.98 17.41 1.35
N LEU A 450 -9.53 18.65 1.24
CA LEU A 450 -8.28 19.09 1.82
C LEU A 450 -8.55 19.57 3.24
N ARG A 451 -7.83 19.00 4.22
CA ARG A 451 -7.90 19.38 5.63
C ARG A 451 -6.53 19.78 6.16
N GLN A 452 -6.51 20.68 7.14
CA GLN A 452 -5.35 20.90 7.99
C GLN A 452 -5.19 19.74 8.98
N ASP A 453 -4.00 19.58 9.58
CA ASP A 453 -3.69 18.63 10.64
C ASP A 453 -4.67 18.69 11.82
N SER A 454 -5.26 19.84 12.07
CA SER A 454 -6.30 20.08 13.07
C SER A 454 -7.65 19.44 12.75
N GLY A 455 -7.85 18.95 11.52
CA GLY A 455 -9.11 18.45 10.98
C GLY A 455 -9.99 19.51 10.32
N LYS A 456 -9.58 20.80 10.33
CA LYS A 456 -10.33 21.88 9.69
C LYS A 456 -10.34 21.69 8.17
N ILE A 457 -11.54 21.70 7.54
CA ILE A 457 -11.68 21.68 6.10
C ILE A 457 -11.14 23.00 5.53
N VAL A 458 -10.22 22.90 4.58
CA VAL A 458 -9.69 24.02 3.81
C VAL A 458 -10.53 24.23 2.57
N ARG A 459 -10.79 23.12 1.82
CA ARG A 459 -11.60 23.12 0.60
C ARG A 459 -12.07 21.72 0.23
N VAL A 460 -13.05 21.67 -0.68
CA VAL A 460 -13.45 20.45 -1.39
C VAL A 460 -12.57 20.33 -2.62
N LEU A 461 -11.93 19.17 -2.81
CA LEU A 461 -11.09 18.86 -3.97
C LEU A 461 -11.87 18.11 -5.06
N ALA A 462 -12.79 17.23 -4.66
CA ALA A 462 -13.71 16.55 -5.54
C ALA A 462 -15.03 16.26 -4.83
N GLU A 463 -16.14 16.37 -5.54
CA GLU A 463 -17.49 16.09 -5.04
C GLU A 463 -18.32 15.46 -6.13
N THR A 464 -18.83 14.27 -5.88
CA THR A 464 -19.71 13.55 -6.81
C THR A 464 -21.08 14.23 -6.88
N ASP A 465 -21.52 14.56 -8.08
CA ASP A 465 -22.87 15.10 -8.31
C ASP A 465 -23.90 14.01 -8.04
N ARG A 466 -24.71 14.23 -7.02
CA ARG A 466 -25.75 13.30 -6.59
C ARG A 466 -26.92 13.24 -7.57
N SER A 467 -27.19 14.29 -8.34
CA SER A 467 -28.35 14.37 -9.22
C SER A 467 -28.39 13.23 -10.26
N GLN A 468 -27.22 12.74 -10.67
CA GLN A 468 -27.11 11.59 -11.57
C GLN A 468 -27.69 10.28 -10.96
N PHE A 469 -27.68 10.13 -9.63
CA PHE A 469 -28.22 8.95 -8.95
C PHE A 469 -29.72 9.12 -8.65
N ASP A 470 -30.13 10.34 -8.34
CA ASP A 470 -31.53 10.66 -8.00
C ASP A 470 -32.47 10.38 -9.17
N ALA A 471 -31.99 10.51 -10.41
CA ALA A 471 -32.76 10.20 -11.63
C ALA A 471 -33.21 8.72 -11.74
N TYR A 472 -32.50 7.81 -11.02
CA TYR A 472 -32.79 6.37 -11.03
C TYR A 472 -33.62 5.91 -9.84
N GLY A 473 -34.06 6.82 -8.95
CA GLY A 473 -34.91 6.50 -7.79
C GLY A 473 -34.29 5.49 -6.82
N LEU A 474 -32.97 5.51 -6.67
CA LEU A 474 -32.24 4.59 -5.78
C LEU A 474 -32.63 4.83 -4.32
N THR A 475 -32.87 3.74 -3.61
CA THR A 475 -33.12 3.77 -2.15
C THR A 475 -31.79 3.60 -1.40
N TYR A 476 -31.66 4.33 -0.29
CA TYR A 476 -30.47 4.20 0.56
C TYR A 476 -30.58 2.97 1.46
N PRO A 477 -29.44 2.29 1.74
CA PRO A 477 -29.39 1.24 2.72
C PRO A 477 -29.83 1.75 4.10
N GLN A 478 -30.48 0.89 4.88
CA GLN A 478 -30.82 1.13 6.27
C GLN A 478 -30.01 0.18 7.14
N LEU A 479 -29.42 0.72 8.21
CA LEU A 479 -28.78 -0.09 9.23
C LEU A 479 -29.85 -0.75 10.09
N ILE A 480 -29.73 -2.06 10.26
CA ILE A 480 -30.56 -2.84 11.18
C ILE A 480 -29.66 -3.55 12.18
N ASN A 481 -30.14 -3.72 13.41
CA ASN A 481 -29.48 -4.53 14.42
C ASN A 481 -30.04 -5.96 14.34
N ILE A 482 -29.15 -6.93 14.26
CA ILE A 482 -29.47 -8.35 14.33
C ILE A 482 -28.70 -8.89 15.53
N PHE A 483 -29.43 -9.42 16.49
CA PHE A 483 -28.83 -10.04 17.68
C PHE A 483 -28.59 -11.51 17.42
N THR A 484 -27.44 -12.01 17.85
CA THR A 484 -27.13 -13.43 17.86
C THR A 484 -27.79 -14.12 19.05
N ASP A 485 -27.86 -15.47 19.03
CA ASP A 485 -28.51 -16.24 20.09
C ASP A 485 -27.88 -16.04 21.48
N ASP A 486 -26.60 -15.67 21.52
CA ASP A 486 -25.87 -15.33 22.76
C ASP A 486 -26.03 -13.85 23.20
N GLY A 487 -26.78 -13.05 22.42
CA GLY A 487 -27.12 -11.67 22.75
C GLY A 487 -26.06 -10.62 22.32
N THR A 488 -25.05 -11.02 21.50
CA THR A 488 -24.09 -10.08 20.89
C THR A 488 -24.60 -9.44 19.61
#